data_090b640579ec40e73458b3671ceff0ce
#
_entry.id   090b640579ec40e73458b3671ceff0ce
#
_cell.length_a   1.000
_cell.length_b   1.000
_cell.length_c   1.000
_cell.angle_alpha   90.00
_cell.angle_beta   90.00
_cell.angle_gamma   90.00
#
_symmetry.space_group_name_H-M   'P 1'
#
loop_
_entity.id
_entity.type
_entity.pdbx_description
1 polymer ?
#
loop_
_entity_poly.entity_id
_entity_poly.type
_entity_poly.pdbx_seq_one_letter_code
_entity_poly.pdbx_strand_id
1 'polypeptide(L)'
;MKPHNLIELKNTVPALVEEFARQLVDQRRLEKTLEAECAVLGGNFQSCDSGFAAISDLDAFTDFCGWIDYWVKEFSRRSRATAIQLSLNHSRQPTCPRFHIDNIPLRLIATLYGPGTQWLHAGDVVRGDDCAINQNVDARTIQQMSSNSVGFFYGARSRSAHGGVVHRSPLTTEDRVVVKMDKIS
;
A
#
# COMPACT_ATOMS: atom_id res chain seq x y z
N MET A 1 -13.11 -14.13 16.78
CA MET A 1 -12.64 -13.03 15.91
C MET A 1 -12.60 -13.56 14.49
N LYS A 2 -13.32 -12.95 13.52
CA LYS A 2 -13.23 -13.37 12.11
C LYS A 2 -11.80 -13.16 11.64
N PRO A 3 -11.11 -14.16 11.05
CA PRO A 3 -9.76 -13.95 10.53
C PRO A 3 -9.82 -12.92 9.40
N HIS A 4 -9.12 -11.82 9.60
CA HIS A 4 -9.03 -10.78 8.60
C HIS A 4 -7.82 -11.06 7.70
N ASN A 5 -8.05 -11.05 6.38
CA ASN A 5 -6.96 -11.10 5.39
C ASN A 5 -6.26 -9.74 5.23
N LEU A 6 -6.66 -8.75 6.02
CA LEU A 6 -6.06 -7.42 6.15
C LEU A 6 -5.66 -7.19 7.61
N ILE A 7 -4.44 -6.74 7.80
CA ILE A 7 -3.97 -6.18 9.07
C ILE A 7 -3.74 -4.70 8.85
N GLU A 8 -4.62 -3.86 9.38
CA GLU A 8 -4.47 -2.41 9.36
C GLU A 8 -3.84 -1.93 10.67
N LEU A 9 -2.76 -1.18 10.55
CA LEU A 9 -2.05 -0.50 11.64
C LEU A 9 -2.29 1.00 11.50
N LYS A 10 -3.17 1.53 12.35
CA LYS A 10 -3.59 2.94 12.32
C LYS A 10 -2.55 3.86 12.96
N ASN A 11 -2.51 5.11 12.50
CA ASN A 11 -1.63 6.16 13.03
C ASN A 11 -0.14 5.75 13.04
N THR A 12 0.30 5.08 11.97
CA THR A 12 1.68 4.59 11.83
C THR A 12 2.51 5.43 10.88
N VAL A 13 1.94 6.48 10.30
CA VAL A 13 2.65 7.47 9.50
C VAL A 13 2.96 8.67 10.40
N PRO A 14 4.25 8.99 10.66
CA PRO A 14 4.63 10.15 11.46
C PRO A 14 4.26 11.48 10.80
N ALA A 15 4.04 12.53 11.58
CA ALA A 15 3.67 13.86 11.09
C ALA A 15 4.66 14.43 10.05
N LEU A 16 5.96 14.18 10.20
CA LEU A 16 6.96 14.61 9.22
C LEU A 16 6.83 13.88 7.88
N VAL A 17 6.44 12.60 7.91
CA VAL A 17 6.19 11.82 6.67
C VAL A 17 4.88 12.25 6.00
N GLU A 18 3.86 12.64 6.78
CA GLU A 18 2.63 13.26 6.25
C GLU A 18 2.94 14.60 5.59
N GLU A 19 3.77 15.42 6.24
CA GLU A 19 4.23 16.71 5.70
C GLU A 19 4.99 16.53 4.39
N PHE A 20 5.92 15.57 4.35
CA PHE A 20 6.63 15.19 3.12
C PHE A 20 5.66 14.81 1.99
N ALA A 21 4.66 13.97 2.29
CA ALA A 21 3.66 13.58 1.30
C ALA A 21 2.81 14.77 0.82
N ARG A 22 2.51 15.74 1.69
CA ARG A 22 1.83 16.97 1.33
C ARG A 22 2.68 17.82 0.39
N GLN A 23 3.99 17.97 0.65
CA GLN A 23 4.91 18.68 -0.24
C GLN A 23 4.97 18.05 -1.64
N LEU A 24 4.96 16.71 -1.73
CA LEU A 24 4.90 16.00 -3.01
C LEU A 24 3.68 16.41 -3.84
N VAL A 25 2.53 16.60 -3.19
CA VAL A 25 1.28 17.02 -3.83
C VAL A 25 1.34 18.50 -4.21
N ASP A 26 1.65 19.38 -3.26
CA ASP A 26 1.62 20.84 -3.42
C ASP A 26 2.60 21.32 -4.50
N GLN A 27 3.78 20.71 -4.55
CA GLN A 27 4.84 21.01 -5.50
C GLN A 27 4.79 20.15 -6.77
N ARG A 28 3.82 19.27 -6.91
CA ARG A 28 3.65 18.35 -8.06
C ARG A 28 4.92 17.56 -8.40
N ARG A 29 5.60 17.05 -7.38
CA ARG A 29 6.93 16.40 -7.52
C ARG A 29 6.86 14.98 -8.10
N LEU A 30 5.70 14.34 -8.16
CA LEU A 30 5.51 12.98 -8.66
C LEU A 30 4.62 12.98 -9.91
N GLU A 31 5.23 13.20 -11.06
CA GLU A 31 4.55 13.03 -12.36
C GLU A 31 4.43 11.56 -12.77
N LYS A 32 5.29 10.72 -12.22
CA LYS A 32 5.35 9.27 -12.46
C LYS A 32 5.52 8.55 -11.14
N THR A 33 5.12 7.27 -11.11
CA THR A 33 5.48 6.37 -10.01
C THR A 33 7.00 6.28 -9.91
N LEU A 34 7.54 6.51 -8.72
CA LEU A 34 8.93 6.20 -8.40
C LEU A 34 9.00 4.77 -7.88
N GLU A 35 9.99 4.04 -8.35
CA GLU A 35 10.21 2.64 -7.99
C GLU A 35 11.63 2.42 -7.53
N ALA A 36 11.79 1.55 -6.54
CA ALA A 36 13.08 1.12 -6.02
C ALA A 36 13.04 -0.38 -5.69
N GLU A 37 14.13 -1.06 -5.94
CA GLU A 37 14.34 -2.43 -5.52
C GLU A 37 15.21 -2.43 -4.26
N CYS A 38 14.70 -3.01 -3.18
CA CYS A 38 15.39 -3.09 -1.90
C CYS A 38 15.83 -4.53 -1.67
N ALA A 39 17.14 -4.78 -1.67
CA ALA A 39 17.69 -6.06 -1.24
C ALA A 39 17.81 -6.10 0.29
N VAL A 40 17.38 -7.21 0.89
CA VAL A 40 17.45 -7.44 2.34
C VAL A 40 18.68 -8.31 2.63
N LEU A 41 19.84 -7.69 2.74
CA LEU A 41 21.10 -8.38 3.04
C LEU A 41 21.48 -8.13 4.50
N GLY A 42 21.42 -9.19 5.33
CA GLY A 42 21.93 -9.14 6.70
C GLY A 42 21.23 -8.15 7.63
N GLY A 43 20.00 -7.75 7.33
CA GLY A 43 19.24 -6.78 8.12
C GLY A 43 19.58 -5.31 7.84
N ASN A 44 20.49 -5.04 6.92
CA ASN A 44 20.79 -3.70 6.42
C ASN A 44 20.16 -3.49 5.05
N PHE A 45 19.49 -2.36 4.87
CA PHE A 45 18.96 -1.90 3.61
C PHE A 45 20.00 -1.02 2.94
N GLN A 46 20.31 -1.33 1.69
CA GLN A 46 20.77 -0.29 0.78
C GLN A 46 19.54 0.25 0.10
N SER A 47 19.24 1.39 0.50
CA SER A 47 18.04 2.14 0.61
C SER A 47 17.51 2.72 -0.70
N CYS A 48 16.37 3.29 -0.56
CA CYS A 48 15.62 4.27 -1.33
C CYS A 48 16.42 5.31 -2.13
N ASP A 49 17.69 5.55 -1.83
CA ASP A 49 18.45 6.70 -2.32
C ASP A 49 18.50 6.79 -3.85
N SER A 50 18.68 5.67 -4.55
CA SER A 50 18.76 5.70 -6.01
C SER A 50 17.38 5.81 -6.70
N GLY A 51 16.35 5.18 -6.13
CA GLY A 51 14.99 5.19 -6.70
C GLY A 51 14.23 6.49 -6.44
N PHE A 52 14.60 7.22 -5.38
CA PHE A 52 13.90 8.44 -4.94
C PHE A 52 14.75 9.70 -5.02
N ALA A 53 15.88 9.67 -5.73
CA ALA A 53 16.78 10.82 -5.89
C ALA A 53 16.07 12.09 -6.40
N ALA A 54 15.03 11.94 -7.23
CA ALA A 54 14.27 13.05 -7.79
C ALA A 54 13.48 13.89 -6.76
N ILE A 55 13.33 13.39 -5.53
CA ILE A 55 12.58 14.03 -4.44
C ILE A 55 13.44 14.20 -3.17
N SER A 56 14.74 13.96 -3.26
CA SER A 56 15.66 13.99 -2.11
C SER A 56 15.94 15.38 -1.57
N ASP A 57 15.58 16.43 -2.31
CA ASP A 57 15.70 17.84 -1.92
C ASP A 57 14.50 18.36 -1.11
N LEU A 58 13.46 17.55 -0.93
CA LEU A 58 12.30 17.93 -0.12
C LEU A 58 12.60 17.83 1.37
N ASP A 59 11.98 18.73 2.13
CA ASP A 59 12.02 18.67 3.59
C ASP A 59 11.47 17.33 4.09
N ALA A 60 12.00 16.83 5.21
CA ALA A 60 11.65 15.55 5.81
C ALA A 60 11.88 14.30 4.90
N PHE A 61 12.65 14.42 3.80
CA PHE A 61 13.03 13.25 2.98
C PHE A 61 13.78 12.19 3.81
N THR A 62 14.67 12.62 4.71
CA THR A 62 15.40 11.71 5.61
C THR A 62 14.45 10.97 6.55
N ASP A 63 13.41 11.65 7.08
CA ASP A 63 12.40 11.04 7.94
C ASP A 63 11.55 10.03 7.14
N PHE A 64 11.19 10.37 5.90
CA PHE A 64 10.52 9.45 4.98
C PHE A 64 11.38 8.20 4.72
N CYS A 65 12.67 8.35 4.44
CA CYS A 65 13.57 7.21 4.24
C CYS A 65 13.68 6.34 5.49
N GLY A 66 13.82 6.92 6.67
CA GLY A 66 13.85 6.18 7.93
C GLY A 66 12.55 5.41 8.19
N TRP A 67 11.40 6.01 7.85
CA TRP A 67 10.09 5.37 7.94
C TRP A 67 9.97 4.20 6.92
N ILE A 68 10.42 4.38 5.69
CA ILE A 68 10.48 3.32 4.68
C ILE A 68 11.34 2.16 5.16
N ASP A 69 12.55 2.43 5.67
CA ASP A 69 13.47 1.40 6.17
C ASP A 69 12.84 0.55 7.27
N TYR A 70 12.12 1.17 8.19
CA TYR A 70 11.36 0.45 9.21
C TYR A 70 10.34 -0.52 8.58
N TRP A 71 9.53 -0.04 7.62
CA TRP A 71 8.49 -0.87 7.02
C TRP A 71 9.02 -1.93 6.06
N VAL A 72 10.13 -1.68 5.38
CA VAL A 72 10.82 -2.71 4.60
C VAL A 72 11.30 -3.84 5.49
N LYS A 73 11.88 -3.56 6.69
CA LYS A 73 12.25 -4.57 7.69
C LYS A 73 11.05 -5.36 8.17
N GLU A 74 9.97 -4.69 8.55
CA GLU A 74 8.73 -5.34 9.00
C GLU A 74 8.07 -6.17 7.89
N PHE A 75 8.04 -5.68 6.65
CA PHE A 75 7.52 -6.41 5.52
C PHE A 75 8.36 -7.65 5.20
N SER A 76 9.69 -7.52 5.17
CA SER A 76 10.61 -8.64 4.98
C SER A 76 10.39 -9.73 6.04
N ARG A 77 10.34 -9.33 7.31
CA ARG A 77 10.11 -10.26 8.42
C ARG A 77 8.80 -11.05 8.28
N ARG A 78 7.71 -10.39 7.83
CA ARG A 78 6.39 -11.00 7.64
C ARG A 78 6.29 -11.85 6.38
N SER A 79 6.84 -11.38 5.27
CA SER A 79 6.77 -12.02 3.96
C SER A 79 7.90 -13.02 3.71
N ARG A 80 8.95 -13.01 4.56
CA ARG A 80 10.23 -13.69 4.32
C ARG A 80 10.83 -13.31 2.97
N ALA A 81 10.68 -12.03 2.59
CA ALA A 81 11.28 -11.50 1.37
C ALA A 81 12.75 -11.22 1.57
N THR A 82 13.56 -11.56 0.56
CA THR A 82 14.98 -11.19 0.44
C THR A 82 15.17 -10.04 -0.53
N ALA A 83 14.19 -9.78 -1.40
CA ALA A 83 14.11 -8.60 -2.25
C ALA A 83 12.67 -8.08 -2.31
N ILE A 84 12.52 -6.76 -2.28
CA ILE A 84 11.24 -6.06 -2.19
C ILE A 84 11.18 -5.00 -3.29
N GLN A 85 10.12 -5.02 -4.09
CA GLN A 85 9.76 -3.91 -4.96
C GLN A 85 9.02 -2.87 -4.12
N LEU A 86 9.59 -1.67 -4.08
CA LEU A 86 8.99 -0.51 -3.44
C LEU A 86 8.49 0.45 -4.51
N SER A 87 7.31 1.01 -4.34
CA SER A 87 6.79 2.06 -5.21
C SER A 87 6.16 3.18 -4.41
N LEU A 88 6.39 4.43 -4.86
CA LEU A 88 5.76 5.65 -4.37
C LEU A 88 4.98 6.27 -5.52
N ASN A 89 3.69 6.44 -5.34
CA ASN A 89 2.79 6.95 -6.38
C ASN A 89 1.94 8.11 -5.86
N HIS A 90 1.82 9.15 -6.68
CA HIS A 90 0.82 10.20 -6.53
C HIS A 90 -0.22 10.07 -7.65
N SER A 91 -1.49 10.11 -7.32
CA SER A 91 -2.57 10.04 -8.30
C SER A 91 -3.78 10.85 -7.87
N ARG A 92 -4.49 11.41 -8.85
CA ARG A 92 -5.81 12.05 -8.72
C ARG A 92 -6.92 11.20 -9.33
N GLN A 93 -6.57 10.02 -9.82
CA GLN A 93 -7.51 9.07 -10.39
C GLN A 93 -7.31 7.71 -9.71
N PRO A 94 -8.36 6.90 -9.56
CA PRO A 94 -8.23 5.56 -9.03
C PRO A 94 -7.30 4.71 -9.92
N THR A 95 -6.18 4.25 -9.39
CA THR A 95 -5.22 3.39 -10.13
C THR A 95 -5.79 1.99 -10.40
N CYS A 96 -6.59 1.46 -9.47
CA CYS A 96 -7.28 0.17 -9.59
C CYS A 96 -8.73 0.34 -9.10
N PRO A 97 -9.68 0.83 -9.95
CA PRO A 97 -11.03 1.18 -9.53
C PRO A 97 -11.94 -0.02 -9.25
N ARG A 98 -11.59 -1.21 -9.76
CA ARG A 98 -12.40 -2.42 -9.59
C ARG A 98 -11.97 -3.20 -8.37
N PHE A 99 -12.91 -3.78 -7.63
CA PHE A 99 -12.62 -4.74 -6.58
C PHE A 99 -11.90 -5.96 -7.16
N HIS A 100 -10.76 -6.29 -6.58
CA HIS A 100 -9.89 -7.40 -7.00
C HIS A 100 -9.15 -7.99 -5.81
N ILE A 101 -8.50 -9.10 -6.05
CA ILE A 101 -7.53 -9.71 -5.14
C ILE A 101 -6.21 -9.75 -5.88
N ASP A 102 -5.15 -9.28 -5.25
CA ASP A 102 -3.80 -9.36 -5.82
C ASP A 102 -3.33 -10.82 -5.91
N ASN A 103 -2.72 -11.18 -7.04
CA ASN A 103 -2.16 -12.52 -7.26
C ASN A 103 -0.73 -12.65 -6.68
N ILE A 104 -0.57 -12.29 -5.42
CA ILE A 104 0.67 -12.33 -4.65
C ILE A 104 0.40 -12.93 -3.26
N PRO A 105 1.43 -13.31 -2.49
CA PRO A 105 1.23 -13.79 -1.12
C PRO A 105 0.85 -12.67 -0.15
N LEU A 106 1.53 -11.52 -0.23
CA LEU A 106 1.40 -10.39 0.69
C LEU A 106 1.83 -9.11 -0.01
N ARG A 107 1.09 -8.03 0.22
CA ARG A 107 1.41 -6.64 -0.13
C ARG A 107 1.29 -5.75 1.08
N LEU A 108 2.21 -4.78 1.21
CA LEU A 108 2.01 -3.64 2.08
C LEU A 108 1.47 -2.48 1.24
N ILE A 109 0.44 -1.81 1.74
CA ILE A 109 -0.07 -0.54 1.19
C ILE A 109 -0.13 0.47 2.34
N ALA A 110 0.52 1.61 2.16
CA ALA A 110 0.42 2.75 3.06
C ALA A 110 -0.12 3.97 2.30
N THR A 111 -1.16 4.61 2.84
CA THR A 111 -1.64 5.88 2.33
C THR A 111 -1.05 7.00 3.17
N LEU A 112 -0.14 7.78 2.58
CA LEU A 112 0.55 8.90 3.24
C LEU A 112 -0.27 10.20 3.16
N TYR A 113 -1.08 10.34 2.10
CA TYR A 113 -1.94 11.51 1.87
C TYR A 113 -3.21 11.10 1.15
N GLY A 114 -4.33 11.73 1.49
CA GLY A 114 -5.63 11.50 0.87
C GLY A 114 -6.35 10.23 1.38
N PRO A 115 -7.45 9.83 0.71
CA PRO A 115 -8.30 8.73 1.18
C PRO A 115 -7.62 7.36 1.07
N GLY A 116 -7.81 6.53 2.10
CA GLY A 116 -7.24 5.18 2.18
C GLY A 116 -7.86 4.18 1.21
N THR A 117 -7.22 3.04 1.07
CA THR A 117 -7.67 1.92 0.23
C THR A 117 -9.02 1.37 0.72
N GLN A 118 -9.95 1.12 -0.20
CA GLN A 118 -11.24 0.48 0.08
C GLN A 118 -11.13 -1.04 0.02
N TRP A 119 -11.88 -1.72 0.90
CA TRP A 119 -11.85 -3.19 0.99
C TRP A 119 -13.20 -3.74 1.46
N LEU A 120 -13.39 -5.06 1.32
CA LEU A 120 -14.58 -5.78 1.73
C LEU A 120 -14.24 -6.86 2.76
N HIS A 121 -15.14 -7.03 3.74
CA HIS A 121 -15.08 -8.25 4.56
C HIS A 121 -15.35 -9.48 3.71
N ALA A 122 -14.73 -10.61 4.03
CA ALA A 122 -14.89 -11.84 3.26
C ALA A 122 -16.38 -12.28 3.14
N GLY A 123 -17.19 -12.00 4.17
CA GLY A 123 -18.63 -12.32 4.17
C GLY A 123 -19.48 -11.41 3.29
N ASP A 124 -18.93 -10.28 2.85
CA ASP A 124 -19.64 -9.30 2.00
C ASP A 124 -19.24 -9.43 0.53
N VAL A 125 -18.30 -10.33 0.22
CA VAL A 125 -17.85 -10.58 -1.14
C VAL A 125 -18.85 -11.47 -1.87
N VAL A 126 -19.54 -10.91 -2.85
CA VAL A 126 -20.41 -11.67 -3.76
C VAL A 126 -19.63 -12.03 -5.03
N ARG A 127 -19.76 -13.28 -5.46
CA ARG A 127 -19.15 -13.78 -6.71
C ARG A 127 -20.22 -14.23 -7.67
N GLY A 128 -20.00 -13.99 -8.98
CA GLY A 128 -20.81 -14.54 -10.05
C GLY A 128 -20.54 -16.02 -10.29
N ASP A 129 -21.28 -16.61 -11.22
CA ASP A 129 -21.15 -18.03 -11.60
C ASP A 129 -19.77 -18.35 -12.19
N ASP A 130 -19.11 -17.35 -12.78
CA ASP A 130 -17.71 -17.38 -13.30
C ASP A 130 -16.65 -17.16 -12.20
N CYS A 131 -17.05 -17.14 -10.93
CA CYS A 131 -16.20 -16.80 -9.79
C CYS A 131 -15.66 -15.35 -9.78
N ALA A 132 -16.04 -14.50 -10.72
CA ALA A 132 -15.66 -13.10 -10.75
C ALA A 132 -16.27 -12.34 -9.55
N ILE A 133 -15.54 -11.36 -9.03
CA ILE A 133 -16.02 -10.51 -7.95
C ILE A 133 -17.08 -9.55 -8.51
N ASN A 134 -18.28 -9.56 -7.92
CA ASN A 134 -19.32 -8.61 -8.28
C ASN A 134 -18.85 -7.18 -7.96
N GLN A 135 -18.93 -6.30 -8.94
CA GLN A 135 -18.53 -4.90 -8.79
C GLN A 135 -19.66 -4.00 -8.28
N ASN A 136 -20.91 -4.46 -8.39
CA ASN A 136 -22.07 -3.75 -7.84
C ASN A 136 -22.24 -4.13 -6.36
N VAL A 137 -21.49 -3.44 -5.51
CA VAL A 137 -21.38 -3.68 -4.07
C VAL A 137 -22.18 -2.63 -3.33
N ASP A 138 -22.94 -3.03 -2.30
CA ASP A 138 -23.63 -2.08 -1.41
C ASP A 138 -22.58 -1.17 -0.73
N ALA A 139 -22.73 0.15 -0.92
CA ALA A 139 -21.79 1.13 -0.38
C ALA A 139 -21.60 1.02 1.15
N ARG A 140 -22.63 0.51 1.87
CA ARG A 140 -22.58 0.32 3.33
C ARG A 140 -21.65 -0.81 3.77
N THR A 141 -21.31 -1.75 2.89
CA THR A 141 -20.41 -2.86 3.18
C THR A 141 -18.96 -2.51 2.85
N ILE A 142 -18.72 -1.42 2.11
CA ILE A 142 -17.39 -0.98 1.74
C ILE A 142 -16.69 -0.40 2.97
N GLN A 143 -15.60 -1.04 3.36
CA GLN A 143 -14.70 -0.53 4.37
C GLN A 143 -13.63 0.33 3.71
N GLN A 144 -13.11 1.31 4.45
CA GLN A 144 -12.00 2.15 4.00
C GLN A 144 -10.94 2.22 5.07
N MET A 145 -9.69 2.02 4.68
CA MET A 145 -8.56 2.23 5.56
C MET A 145 -8.50 3.70 5.99
N SER A 146 -8.03 3.93 7.19
CA SER A 146 -7.72 5.29 7.64
C SER A 146 -6.60 5.88 6.78
N SER A 147 -6.62 7.19 6.55
CA SER A 147 -5.42 7.93 6.17
C SER A 147 -4.33 7.66 7.22
N ASN A 148 -3.07 7.80 6.86
CA ASN A 148 -1.95 7.64 7.79
C ASN A 148 -1.87 6.24 8.44
N SER A 149 -2.35 5.22 7.71
CA SER A 149 -2.29 3.83 8.12
C SER A 149 -1.48 2.98 7.16
N VAL A 150 -0.91 1.90 7.69
CA VAL A 150 -0.24 0.85 6.93
C VAL A 150 -1.09 -0.40 6.98
N GLY A 151 -1.35 -1.00 5.81
CA GLY A 151 -2.09 -2.24 5.68
C GLY A 151 -1.23 -3.36 5.11
N PHE A 152 -1.31 -4.56 5.73
CA PHE A 152 -0.79 -5.79 5.15
C PHE A 152 -1.95 -6.54 4.50
N PHE A 153 -1.95 -6.60 3.18
CA PHE A 153 -2.96 -7.23 2.36
C PHE A 153 -2.50 -8.63 1.96
N TYR A 154 -3.13 -9.66 2.52
CA TYR A 154 -2.91 -11.03 2.06
C TYR A 154 -3.60 -11.24 0.71
N GLY A 155 -2.84 -11.64 -0.29
CA GLY A 155 -3.33 -11.88 -1.65
C GLY A 155 -3.78 -13.32 -1.89
N ALA A 156 -4.13 -13.63 -3.13
CA ALA A 156 -4.64 -14.95 -3.53
C ALA A 156 -3.63 -16.10 -3.34
N ARG A 157 -2.33 -15.79 -3.38
CA ARG A 157 -1.25 -16.76 -3.17
C ARG A 157 -0.83 -16.89 -1.71
N SER A 158 -1.52 -16.22 -0.79
CA SER A 158 -1.32 -16.40 0.64
C SER A 158 -1.85 -17.79 1.06
N ARG A 159 -1.31 -18.31 2.17
CA ARG A 159 -1.85 -19.54 2.80
C ARG A 159 -3.09 -19.24 3.65
N SER A 160 -3.75 -18.10 3.44
CA SER A 160 -4.96 -17.72 4.17
C SER A 160 -6.14 -18.57 3.71
N ALA A 161 -6.90 -19.08 4.67
CA ALA A 161 -8.09 -19.88 4.41
C ALA A 161 -9.22 -19.12 3.65
N HIS A 162 -9.10 -17.81 3.50
CA HIS A 162 -10.14 -16.94 2.94
C HIS A 162 -9.79 -16.31 1.58
N GLY A 163 -8.75 -16.78 0.90
CA GLY A 163 -8.48 -16.47 -0.50
C GLY A 163 -8.01 -15.04 -0.80
N GLY A 164 -7.55 -14.29 0.19
CA GLY A 164 -7.02 -12.92 0.02
C GLY A 164 -8.05 -11.82 0.25
N VAL A 165 -7.55 -10.57 0.36
CA VAL A 165 -8.36 -9.36 0.58
C VAL A 165 -8.92 -8.85 -0.72
N VAL A 166 -10.24 -8.71 -0.80
CA VAL A 166 -10.88 -7.97 -1.89
C VAL A 166 -10.78 -6.48 -1.60
N HIS A 167 -10.11 -5.74 -2.48
CA HIS A 167 -9.85 -4.32 -2.29
C HIS A 167 -9.83 -3.55 -3.61
N ARG A 168 -9.84 -2.23 -3.52
CA ARG A 168 -9.68 -1.31 -4.67
C ARG A 168 -9.12 0.03 -4.24
N SER A 169 -8.64 0.83 -5.19
CA SER A 169 -8.46 2.27 -4.98
C SER A 169 -9.80 2.95 -4.73
N PRO A 170 -9.90 3.93 -3.81
CA PRO A 170 -11.13 4.68 -3.61
C PRO A 170 -11.53 5.40 -4.90
N LEU A 171 -12.84 5.47 -5.16
CA LEU A 171 -13.39 6.19 -6.31
C LEU A 171 -13.45 7.69 -5.99
N THR A 172 -12.32 8.36 -6.14
CA THR A 172 -12.15 9.79 -5.83
C THR A 172 -11.27 10.47 -6.87
N THR A 173 -11.40 11.80 -6.96
CA THR A 173 -10.50 12.69 -7.71
C THR A 173 -9.59 13.50 -6.79
N GLU A 174 -9.60 13.20 -5.49
CA GLU A 174 -8.68 13.79 -4.53
C GLU A 174 -7.26 13.29 -4.75
N ASP A 175 -6.29 14.14 -4.43
CA ASP A 175 -4.89 13.76 -4.45
C ASP A 175 -4.62 12.62 -3.46
N ARG A 176 -3.82 11.67 -3.89
CA ARG A 176 -3.48 10.49 -3.10
C ARG A 176 -2.01 10.15 -3.26
N VAL A 177 -1.28 10.03 -2.14
CA VAL A 177 0.11 9.54 -2.13
C VAL A 177 0.15 8.20 -1.43
N VAL A 178 0.64 7.19 -2.14
CA VAL A 178 0.61 5.80 -1.70
C VAL A 178 1.97 5.15 -1.87
N VAL A 179 2.44 4.48 -0.81
CA VAL A 179 3.56 3.54 -0.85
C VAL A 179 3.02 2.13 -0.96
N LYS A 180 3.65 1.31 -1.82
CA LYS A 180 3.41 -0.13 -1.90
C LYS A 180 4.73 -0.89 -1.79
N MET A 181 4.67 -2.06 -1.16
CA MET A 181 5.79 -3.00 -1.10
C MET A 181 5.31 -4.38 -1.51
N ASP A 182 6.00 -4.97 -2.46
CA ASP A 182 5.76 -6.33 -2.96
C ASP A 182 7.01 -7.18 -2.84
N LYS A 183 6.84 -8.46 -2.51
CA LYS A 183 7.93 -9.41 -2.49
C LYS A 183 8.34 -9.75 -3.92
N ILE A 184 9.65 -9.64 -4.24
CA ILE A 184 10.23 -10.13 -5.50
C ILE A 184 10.76 -11.55 -5.30
N SER A 185 11.48 -11.80 -4.20
CA SER A 185 12.07 -13.10 -3.86
C SER A 185 12.10 -13.37 -2.35
#